data_96d7fde5a6522ebf1e6ddee5cfb35a57
#
_entry.id   96d7fde5a6522ebf1e6ddee5cfb35a57
#
_cell.length_a   1.000
_cell.length_b   1.000
_cell.length_c   1.000
_cell.angle_alpha   90.00
_cell.angle_beta   90.00
_cell.angle_gamma   90.00
#
_symmetry.space_group_name_H-M   'P 1'
#
loop_
_entity.id
_entity.type
_entity.pdbx_description
1 polymer ?
#
loop_
_entity_poly.entity_id
_entity_poly.type
_entity_poly.pdbx_seq_one_letter_code
_entity_poly.pdbx_strand_id
1 'polypeptide(L)'
;MTDSEDAPVADSADTLPTDSEDAEKDGTFLVTHADDDSAVLKDVDDGQVHTLASNPGVEVDDAIEGTVSPDPPLELSWQLVDIDERRPLSIQHSDEPPTVQERDIAADQPVGELTREPRAGIGEIHVLTVPEDGTSEAVDSVLDDHEGTLSRAARLGVNRVEIRSETGVVSIRYLP
;
A
#
# COMPACT_ATOMS: atom_id res chain seq x y z
N MET A 1 -2.10 -72.02 32.57
CA MET A 1 -0.91 -71.22 32.50
C MET A 1 -1.03 -70.40 31.26
N THR A 2 -1.78 -69.33 31.30
CA THR A 2 -1.60 -68.02 31.86
C THR A 2 -0.44 -67.29 31.22
N ASP A 3 -0.72 -66.42 30.35
CA ASP A 3 -0.08 -65.10 30.40
C ASP A 3 -0.87 -64.11 29.62
N SER A 4 -1.45 -63.19 30.37
CA SER A 4 -2.08 -61.98 29.90
C SER A 4 -0.97 -60.97 29.72
N GLU A 5 -0.74 -60.50 28.50
CA GLU A 5 0.03 -59.29 28.27
C GLU A 5 -0.88 -58.15 27.91
N ASP A 6 -1.04 -57.36 28.91
CA ASP A 6 -1.59 -56.04 28.88
C ASP A 6 -0.62 -55.10 28.12
N ALA A 7 -0.99 -54.67 26.90
CA ALA A 7 -0.27 -53.64 26.17
C ALA A 7 -0.79 -52.30 26.60
N PRO A 8 0.07 -51.34 27.02
CA PRO A 8 -0.39 -49.99 27.32
C PRO A 8 -0.75 -49.26 26.01
N VAL A 9 -1.99 -48.85 25.94
CA VAL A 9 -2.42 -47.87 24.94
C VAL A 9 -1.64 -46.58 25.16
N ALA A 10 -0.78 -46.27 24.21
CA ALA A 10 -0.18 -44.98 24.14
C ALA A 10 -1.27 -43.97 23.82
N ASP A 11 -1.61 -43.14 24.78
CA ASP A 11 -2.39 -41.94 24.63
C ASP A 11 -1.53 -40.94 23.87
N SER A 12 -1.68 -40.94 22.59
CA SER A 12 -1.15 -39.87 21.75
C SER A 12 -2.05 -38.69 21.94
N ALA A 13 -1.73 -37.87 22.92
CA ALA A 13 -2.22 -36.51 22.96
C ALA A 13 -1.72 -35.79 21.69
N ASP A 14 -2.58 -35.79 20.70
CA ASP A 14 -2.43 -34.96 19.50
C ASP A 14 -2.58 -33.52 19.93
N THR A 15 -1.46 -32.92 20.33
CA THR A 15 -1.36 -31.48 20.52
C THR A 15 -1.37 -30.88 19.17
N LEU A 16 -2.57 -30.51 18.69
CA LEU A 16 -2.70 -29.64 17.52
C LEU A 16 -1.90 -28.37 17.82
N PRO A 17 -0.95 -27.99 16.97
CA PRO A 17 -0.31 -26.71 17.09
C PRO A 17 -1.38 -25.64 16.98
N THR A 18 -1.41 -24.75 17.95
CA THR A 18 -2.26 -23.57 17.90
C THR A 18 -1.60 -22.61 16.89
N ASP A 19 -1.95 -22.76 15.62
CA ASP A 19 -1.45 -21.97 14.48
C ASP A 19 -1.98 -20.53 14.50
N SER A 20 -2.10 -19.90 15.65
CA SER A 20 -2.54 -18.49 15.71
C SER A 20 -1.41 -17.51 15.44
N GLU A 21 -0.15 -17.93 15.60
CA GLU A 21 1.01 -17.05 15.33
C GLU A 21 1.43 -17.06 13.86
N ASP A 22 1.10 -18.10 13.09
CA ASP A 22 1.38 -18.20 11.65
C ASP A 22 0.38 -17.43 10.77
N ALA A 23 -0.67 -16.86 11.35
CA ALA A 23 -1.68 -16.09 10.64
C ALA A 23 -1.45 -14.58 10.70
N GLU A 24 -0.51 -14.11 11.51
CA GLU A 24 -0.12 -12.70 11.56
C GLU A 24 0.65 -12.31 10.30
N LYS A 25 0.41 -11.09 9.84
CA LYS A 25 1.05 -10.57 8.65
C LYS A 25 1.61 -9.18 8.92
N ASP A 26 2.93 -9.08 8.79
CA ASP A 26 3.63 -7.82 8.79
C ASP A 26 3.61 -7.21 7.40
N GLY A 27 3.45 -5.91 7.29
CA GLY A 27 3.44 -5.26 5.99
C GLY A 27 3.23 -3.75 6.05
N THR A 28 3.16 -3.18 4.87
CA THR A 28 2.75 -1.80 4.65
C THR A 28 1.35 -1.80 4.04
N PHE A 29 0.44 -1.09 4.68
CA PHE A 29 -0.97 -1.07 4.32
C PHE A 29 -1.41 0.36 4.01
N LEU A 30 -2.24 0.51 2.98
CA LEU A 30 -2.99 1.73 2.71
C LEU A 30 -4.39 1.60 3.32
N VAL A 31 -4.81 2.58 4.10
CA VAL A 31 -6.19 2.67 4.59
C VAL A 31 -7.08 3.17 3.45
N THR A 32 -7.89 2.29 2.90
CA THR A 32 -8.79 2.59 1.77
C THR A 32 -10.18 3.02 2.20
N HIS A 33 -10.57 2.64 3.42
CA HIS A 33 -11.81 3.05 4.05
C HIS A 33 -11.64 3.12 5.57
N ALA A 34 -12.26 4.09 6.20
CA ALA A 34 -12.31 4.22 7.65
C ALA A 34 -13.61 4.91 8.08
N ASP A 35 -14.26 4.34 9.09
CA ASP A 35 -15.38 4.92 9.81
C ASP A 35 -15.17 4.74 11.33
N ASP A 36 -16.13 5.13 12.15
CA ASP A 36 -16.00 5.10 13.60
C ASP A 36 -15.81 3.66 14.14
N ASP A 37 -16.35 2.66 13.46
CA ASP A 37 -16.46 1.28 13.93
C ASP A 37 -15.55 0.30 13.17
N SER A 38 -15.08 0.66 11.97
CA SER A 38 -14.30 -0.24 11.12
C SER A 38 -13.31 0.49 10.23
N ALA A 39 -12.35 -0.24 9.68
CA ALA A 39 -11.45 0.25 8.66
C ALA A 39 -11.11 -0.87 7.68
N VAL A 40 -10.68 -0.49 6.49
CA VAL A 40 -10.22 -1.41 5.45
C VAL A 40 -8.79 -1.06 5.09
N LEU A 41 -7.91 -2.03 5.24
CA LEU A 41 -6.50 -1.95 4.90
C LEU A 41 -6.23 -2.74 3.62
N LYS A 42 -5.46 -2.17 2.73
CA LYS A 42 -4.95 -2.88 1.55
C LYS A 42 -3.44 -2.99 1.66
N ASP A 43 -2.94 -4.21 1.63
CA ASP A 43 -1.49 -4.46 1.54
C ASP A 43 -0.98 -3.90 0.22
N VAL A 44 0.04 -3.05 0.27
CA VAL A 44 0.56 -2.36 -0.91
C VAL A 44 1.50 -3.22 -1.76
N ASP A 45 1.95 -4.35 -1.24
CA ASP A 45 2.86 -5.25 -1.93
C ASP A 45 2.12 -6.33 -2.73
N ASP A 46 1.10 -6.97 -2.14
CA ASP A 46 0.34 -8.05 -2.78
C ASP A 46 -1.12 -7.70 -3.11
N GLY A 47 -1.61 -6.55 -2.64
CA GLY A 47 -2.97 -6.08 -2.88
C GLY A 47 -4.04 -6.77 -2.03
N GLN A 48 -3.67 -7.60 -1.05
CA GLN A 48 -4.63 -8.24 -0.16
C GLN A 48 -5.39 -7.22 0.69
N VAL A 49 -6.69 -7.41 0.81
CA VAL A 49 -7.58 -6.52 1.56
C VAL A 49 -7.92 -7.14 2.92
N HIS A 50 -7.77 -6.35 3.98
CA HIS A 50 -8.05 -6.74 5.36
C HIS A 50 -9.11 -5.80 5.94
N THR A 51 -10.30 -6.34 6.24
CA THR A 51 -11.34 -5.58 6.92
C THR A 51 -11.14 -5.71 8.42
N LEU A 52 -10.91 -4.60 9.12
CA LEU A 52 -10.73 -4.57 10.56
C LEU A 52 -12.08 -4.67 11.28
N ALA A 53 -12.11 -5.47 12.37
CA ALA A 53 -13.26 -5.62 13.26
C ALA A 53 -13.58 -4.32 14.04
N SER A 54 -12.59 -3.44 14.17
CA SER A 54 -12.73 -2.13 14.81
C SER A 54 -11.71 -1.17 14.23
N ASN A 55 -12.02 0.14 14.28
CA ASN A 55 -11.06 1.17 13.87
C ASN A 55 -10.17 1.57 15.06
N PRO A 56 -8.84 1.33 15.01
CA PRO A 56 -7.92 1.75 16.06
C PRO A 56 -7.56 3.24 16.02
N GLY A 57 -8.23 4.04 15.20
CA GLY A 57 -8.00 5.47 15.03
C GLY A 57 -7.25 5.84 13.75
N VAL A 58 -7.26 4.95 12.75
CA VAL A 58 -6.69 5.23 11.42
C VAL A 58 -7.69 6.01 10.56
N GLU A 59 -7.18 6.74 9.60
CA GLU A 59 -7.97 7.54 8.67
C GLU A 59 -7.72 7.09 7.22
N VAL A 60 -8.66 7.37 6.33
CA VAL A 60 -8.50 7.13 4.89
C VAL A 60 -7.23 7.83 4.39
N ASP A 61 -6.50 7.16 3.51
CA ASP A 61 -5.22 7.62 2.94
C ASP A 61 -4.04 7.61 3.93
N ASP A 62 -4.19 6.99 5.10
CA ASP A 62 -3.03 6.67 5.93
C ASP A 62 -2.25 5.49 5.33
N ALA A 63 -0.92 5.57 5.37
CA ALA A 63 -0.04 4.43 5.23
C ALA A 63 0.33 3.91 6.62
N ILE A 64 0.10 2.63 6.85
CA ILE A 64 0.39 1.95 8.11
C ILE A 64 1.46 0.90 7.88
N GLU A 65 2.57 1.02 8.59
CA GLU A 65 3.54 -0.08 8.74
C GLU A 65 3.23 -0.78 10.06
N GLY A 66 3.00 -2.08 10.01
CA GLY A 66 2.59 -2.83 11.20
C GLY A 66 2.15 -4.25 10.91
N THR A 67 1.47 -4.84 11.88
CA THR A 67 1.06 -6.25 11.87
C THR A 67 -0.45 -6.37 11.98
N VAL A 68 -1.04 -7.16 11.07
CA VAL A 68 -2.45 -7.54 11.13
C VAL A 68 -2.59 -9.02 11.51
N SER A 69 -3.62 -9.36 12.25
CA SER A 69 -3.95 -10.72 12.68
C SER A 69 -5.43 -11.00 12.45
N PRO A 70 -5.81 -12.22 12.05
CA PRO A 70 -7.22 -12.62 11.97
C PRO A 70 -7.91 -12.47 13.33
N ASP A 71 -9.15 -11.96 13.32
CA ASP A 71 -9.94 -11.77 14.54
C ASP A 71 -10.66 -13.06 14.92
N PRO A 72 -10.27 -13.72 16.05
CA PRO A 72 -10.93 -14.94 16.48
C PRO A 72 -12.35 -14.68 17.02
N PRO A 73 -13.27 -15.68 17.04
CA PRO A 73 -13.04 -17.08 16.71
C PRO A 73 -13.32 -17.44 15.24
N LEU A 74 -13.93 -16.55 14.47
CA LEU A 74 -14.42 -16.88 13.12
C LEU A 74 -13.44 -16.47 12.01
N GLU A 75 -12.44 -15.64 12.33
CA GLU A 75 -11.43 -15.16 11.39
C GLU A 75 -12.01 -14.52 10.10
N LEU A 76 -13.20 -13.92 10.23
CA LEU A 76 -13.88 -13.21 9.13
C LEU A 76 -13.44 -11.75 8.99
N SER A 77 -12.83 -11.22 10.03
CA SER A 77 -12.27 -9.89 10.11
C SER A 77 -10.84 -9.95 10.64
N TRP A 78 -10.18 -8.81 10.67
CA TRP A 78 -8.80 -8.66 11.09
C TRP A 78 -8.69 -7.68 12.24
N GLN A 79 -7.58 -7.74 12.95
CA GLN A 79 -7.16 -6.75 13.94
C GLN A 79 -5.81 -6.19 13.53
N LEU A 80 -5.62 -4.90 13.71
CA LEU A 80 -4.31 -4.27 13.63
C LEU A 80 -3.68 -4.38 15.03
N VAL A 81 -2.75 -5.32 15.19
CA VAL A 81 -2.19 -5.69 16.51
C VAL A 81 -0.96 -4.91 16.87
N ASP A 82 -0.23 -4.39 15.87
CA ASP A 82 0.90 -3.49 16.08
C ASP A 82 0.95 -2.43 14.98
N ILE A 83 1.39 -1.23 15.35
CA ILE A 83 1.62 -0.11 14.44
C ILE A 83 3.03 0.40 14.70
N ASP A 84 3.95 0.13 13.78
CA ASP A 84 5.32 0.62 13.83
C ASP A 84 5.39 2.07 13.37
N GLU A 85 4.69 2.39 12.28
CA GLU A 85 4.63 3.74 11.73
C GLU A 85 3.25 4.02 11.10
N ARG A 86 2.79 5.24 11.28
CA ARG A 86 1.60 5.78 10.60
C ARG A 86 1.97 7.08 9.89
N ARG A 87 1.68 7.15 8.61
CA ARG A 87 1.97 8.33 7.78
C ARG A 87 0.72 8.75 7.01
N PRO A 88 0.17 9.95 7.23
CA PRO A 88 -0.88 10.47 6.38
C PRO A 88 -0.31 10.78 4.99
N LEU A 89 -0.97 10.28 3.96
CA LEU A 89 -0.58 10.51 2.57
C LEU A 89 -1.43 11.57 1.92
N SER A 90 -0.90 12.22 0.89
CA SER A 90 -1.64 13.21 0.12
C SER A 90 -1.25 13.20 -1.35
N ILE A 91 -2.21 13.54 -2.22
CA ILE A 91 -2.01 13.83 -3.63
C ILE A 91 -2.46 15.26 -3.88
N GLN A 92 -1.64 16.01 -4.62
CA GLN A 92 -2.02 17.36 -5.05
C GLN A 92 -1.55 17.61 -6.49
N HIS A 93 -2.37 18.33 -7.24
CA HIS A 93 -1.99 18.92 -8.52
C HIS A 93 -1.45 20.33 -8.23
N SER A 94 -0.20 20.56 -8.59
CA SER A 94 0.49 21.85 -8.40
C SER A 94 0.35 22.73 -9.63
N ASP A 95 0.21 24.02 -9.42
CA ASP A 95 0.25 25.02 -10.50
C ASP A 95 1.67 25.29 -11.02
N GLU A 96 2.69 24.73 -10.36
CA GLU A 96 4.07 24.84 -10.81
C GLU A 96 4.34 23.94 -12.01
N PRO A 97 5.10 24.42 -13.03
CA PRO A 97 5.47 23.60 -14.17
C PRO A 97 6.48 22.51 -13.77
N PRO A 98 6.60 21.45 -14.60
CA PRO A 98 7.70 20.50 -14.47
C PRO A 98 9.06 21.20 -14.47
N THR A 99 10.03 20.63 -13.78
CA THR A 99 11.41 21.17 -13.77
C THR A 99 12.08 21.06 -15.13
N VAL A 100 13.20 21.76 -15.30
CA VAL A 100 13.98 21.68 -16.56
C VAL A 100 14.39 20.23 -16.84
N GLN A 101 14.84 19.48 -15.81
CA GLN A 101 15.22 18.07 -15.96
C GLN A 101 14.04 17.21 -16.42
N GLU A 102 12.87 17.40 -15.83
CA GLU A 102 11.65 16.66 -16.20
C GLU A 102 11.23 16.96 -17.64
N ARG A 103 11.34 18.21 -18.08
CA ARG A 103 11.08 18.62 -19.47
C ARG A 103 12.09 18.04 -20.44
N ASP A 104 13.37 17.99 -20.08
CA ASP A 104 14.42 17.39 -20.90
C ASP A 104 14.17 15.88 -21.08
N ILE A 105 13.81 15.17 -20.01
CA ILE A 105 13.42 13.75 -20.06
C ILE A 105 12.24 13.56 -21.02
N ALA A 106 11.21 14.38 -20.87
CA ALA A 106 10.01 14.28 -21.72
C ALA A 106 10.32 14.55 -23.21
N ALA A 107 11.26 15.45 -23.49
CA ALA A 107 11.67 15.76 -24.87
C ALA A 107 12.48 14.64 -25.52
N ASP A 108 13.22 13.86 -24.72
CA ASP A 108 14.07 12.78 -25.19
C ASP A 108 13.35 11.45 -25.38
N GLN A 109 12.10 11.33 -24.93
CA GLN A 109 11.30 10.10 -25.02
C GLN A 109 10.08 10.28 -25.96
N PRO A 110 9.59 9.17 -26.57
CA PRO A 110 8.41 9.25 -27.42
C PRO A 110 7.13 9.45 -26.61
N VAL A 111 6.09 9.96 -27.26
CA VAL A 111 4.73 10.07 -26.70
C VAL A 111 4.24 8.69 -26.22
N GLY A 112 3.71 8.65 -24.99
CA GLY A 112 3.23 7.44 -24.32
C GLY A 112 4.28 6.75 -23.46
N GLU A 113 5.53 7.20 -23.47
CA GLU A 113 6.58 6.64 -22.63
C GLU A 113 6.63 7.31 -21.26
N LEU A 114 6.87 6.50 -20.24
CA LEU A 114 7.06 6.90 -18.84
C LEU A 114 8.48 6.56 -18.40
N THR A 115 9.24 7.59 -18.03
CA THR A 115 10.54 7.41 -17.37
C THR A 115 10.41 7.60 -15.87
N ARG A 116 11.05 6.71 -15.10
CA ARG A 116 11.13 6.75 -13.63
C ARG A 116 12.55 7.08 -13.22
N GLU A 117 12.72 8.17 -12.51
CA GLU A 117 14.00 8.60 -11.97
C GLU A 117 13.99 8.57 -10.44
N PRO A 118 14.96 7.88 -9.80
CA PRO A 118 15.08 7.93 -8.36
C PRO A 118 15.52 9.33 -7.93
N ARG A 119 14.99 9.80 -6.80
CA ARG A 119 15.45 11.04 -6.17
C ARG A 119 16.70 10.78 -5.32
N ALA A 120 17.48 11.82 -5.09
CA ALA A 120 18.49 11.80 -4.02
C ALA A 120 17.77 11.67 -2.68
N GLY A 121 17.98 10.54 -1.97
CA GLY A 121 17.24 10.20 -0.77
C GLY A 121 16.03 9.30 -1.08
N ILE A 122 14.88 9.57 -0.44
CA ILE A 122 13.66 8.79 -0.60
C ILE A 122 12.79 9.38 -1.70
N GLY A 123 12.13 8.52 -2.49
CA GLY A 123 11.14 8.89 -3.47
C GLY A 123 11.60 8.78 -4.91
N GLU A 124 10.70 9.06 -5.81
CA GLU A 124 10.88 8.95 -7.26
C GLU A 124 10.18 10.11 -7.98
N ILE A 125 10.60 10.33 -9.21
CA ILE A 125 9.90 11.22 -10.15
C ILE A 125 9.57 10.40 -11.39
N HIS A 126 8.31 10.43 -11.78
CA HIS A 126 7.83 9.79 -13.01
C HIS A 126 7.53 10.90 -14.04
N VAL A 127 8.12 10.80 -15.20
CA VAL A 127 7.88 11.74 -16.30
C VAL A 127 7.19 11.01 -17.44
N LEU A 128 5.98 11.43 -17.74
CA LEU A 128 5.16 10.91 -18.82
C LEU A 128 5.09 11.94 -19.96
N THR A 129 5.42 11.51 -21.17
CA THR A 129 5.20 12.29 -22.38
C THR A 129 3.85 11.92 -22.99
N VAL A 130 3.00 12.92 -23.18
CA VAL A 130 1.63 12.73 -23.70
C VAL A 130 1.43 13.60 -24.95
N PRO A 131 0.41 13.32 -25.79
CA PRO A 131 0.01 14.27 -26.84
C PRO A 131 -0.30 15.64 -26.24
N GLU A 132 -0.02 16.71 -26.95
CA GLU A 132 -0.24 18.08 -26.46
C GLU A 132 -1.68 18.35 -26.03
N ASP A 133 -2.66 17.75 -26.71
CA ASP A 133 -4.09 17.82 -26.38
C ASP A 133 -4.55 16.80 -25.33
N GLY A 134 -3.68 15.90 -24.88
CA GLY A 134 -3.94 14.85 -23.90
C GLY A 134 -3.45 15.15 -22.49
N THR A 135 -2.83 16.31 -22.25
CA THR A 135 -2.20 16.63 -20.96
C THR A 135 -3.21 16.62 -19.80
N SER A 136 -4.34 17.30 -19.95
CA SER A 136 -5.38 17.35 -18.90
C SER A 136 -5.96 15.98 -18.60
N GLU A 137 -6.25 15.17 -19.63
CA GLU A 137 -6.77 13.82 -19.49
C GLU A 137 -5.78 12.92 -18.74
N ALA A 138 -4.48 13.06 -19.01
CA ALA A 138 -3.45 12.31 -18.31
C ALA A 138 -3.34 12.69 -16.83
N VAL A 139 -3.45 13.98 -16.50
CA VAL A 139 -3.49 14.44 -15.10
C VAL A 139 -4.73 13.88 -14.39
N ASP A 140 -5.90 13.99 -15.01
CA ASP A 140 -7.15 13.46 -14.45
C ASP A 140 -7.05 11.96 -14.22
N SER A 141 -6.45 11.21 -15.15
CA SER A 141 -6.24 9.77 -15.01
C SER A 141 -5.37 9.40 -13.81
N VAL A 142 -4.33 10.19 -13.50
CA VAL A 142 -3.49 9.97 -12.32
C VAL A 142 -4.26 10.29 -11.03
N LEU A 143 -5.07 11.35 -11.04
CA LEU A 143 -5.90 11.73 -9.89
C LEU A 143 -7.03 10.71 -9.64
N ASP A 144 -7.60 10.15 -10.71
CA ASP A 144 -8.64 9.11 -10.62
C ASP A 144 -8.08 7.78 -10.11
N ASP A 145 -6.82 7.45 -10.42
CA ASP A 145 -6.10 6.32 -9.84
C ASP A 145 -5.51 6.66 -8.46
N HIS A 146 -6.35 7.22 -7.60
CA HIS A 146 -5.98 7.68 -6.26
C HIS A 146 -5.35 6.57 -5.42
N GLU A 147 -6.02 5.41 -5.35
CA GLU A 147 -5.56 4.26 -4.57
C GLU A 147 -4.23 3.69 -5.08
N GLY A 148 -4.08 3.53 -6.40
CA GLY A 148 -2.84 3.02 -7.00
C GLY A 148 -1.66 3.97 -6.77
N THR A 149 -1.90 5.26 -6.90
CA THR A 149 -0.90 6.32 -6.67
C THR A 149 -0.47 6.36 -5.20
N LEU A 150 -1.40 6.31 -4.24
CA LEU A 150 -1.07 6.29 -2.81
C LEU A 150 -0.46 4.96 -2.37
N SER A 151 -0.87 3.82 -2.92
CA SER A 151 -0.21 2.53 -2.66
C SER A 151 1.27 2.57 -3.04
N ARG A 152 1.60 3.22 -4.15
CA ARG A 152 2.99 3.43 -4.54
C ARG A 152 3.72 4.37 -3.58
N ALA A 153 3.11 5.47 -3.16
CA ALA A 153 3.68 6.39 -2.16
C ALA A 153 3.98 5.66 -0.85
N ALA A 154 3.04 4.85 -0.36
CA ALA A 154 3.22 4.03 0.84
C ALA A 154 4.41 3.07 0.70
N ARG A 155 4.50 2.36 -0.44
CA ARG A 155 5.59 1.42 -0.73
C ARG A 155 6.96 2.09 -0.82
N LEU A 156 7.02 3.32 -1.33
CA LEU A 156 8.25 4.13 -1.42
C LEU A 156 8.65 4.78 -0.09
N GLY A 157 7.81 4.70 0.94
CA GLY A 157 8.05 5.35 2.23
C GLY A 157 7.92 6.88 2.18
N VAL A 158 7.13 7.42 1.25
CA VAL A 158 6.92 8.86 1.08
C VAL A 158 5.53 9.28 1.53
N ASN A 159 5.33 10.58 1.77
CA ASN A 159 4.10 11.10 2.36
C ASN A 159 3.26 11.91 1.36
N ARG A 160 3.86 12.42 0.31
CA ARG A 160 3.21 13.36 -0.59
C ARG A 160 3.46 12.98 -2.05
N VAL A 161 2.39 13.03 -2.84
CA VAL A 161 2.46 12.95 -4.29
C VAL A 161 2.08 14.30 -4.85
N GLU A 162 2.97 14.91 -5.64
CA GLU A 162 2.74 16.16 -6.33
C GLU A 162 2.73 15.92 -7.84
N ILE A 163 1.66 16.35 -8.49
CA ILE A 163 1.53 16.28 -9.94
C ILE A 163 1.83 17.67 -10.50
N ARG A 164 2.74 17.75 -11.45
CA ARG A 164 3.01 18.95 -12.23
C ARG A 164 2.78 18.65 -13.69
N SER A 165 2.26 19.61 -14.44
CA SER A 165 2.01 19.43 -15.86
C SER A 165 2.31 20.68 -16.67
N GLU A 166 2.68 20.45 -17.89
CA GLU A 166 2.84 21.43 -18.97
C GLU A 166 2.41 20.75 -20.26
N THR A 167 2.04 21.49 -21.28
CA THR A 167 1.59 20.91 -22.56
C THR A 167 2.51 19.78 -23.03
N GLY A 168 1.98 18.56 -23.12
CA GLY A 168 2.70 17.36 -23.55
C GLY A 168 3.51 16.65 -22.46
N VAL A 169 3.54 17.17 -21.22
CA VAL A 169 4.34 16.61 -20.12
C VAL A 169 3.52 16.50 -18.84
N VAL A 170 3.55 15.35 -18.20
CA VAL A 170 3.03 15.14 -16.84
C VAL A 170 4.14 14.57 -15.98
N SER A 171 4.42 15.23 -14.86
CA SER A 171 5.37 14.78 -13.85
C SER A 171 4.64 14.38 -12.59
N ILE A 172 4.88 13.15 -12.10
CA ILE A 172 4.33 12.62 -10.85
C ILE A 172 5.50 12.48 -9.89
N ARG A 173 5.48 13.26 -8.82
CA ARG A 173 6.60 13.39 -7.88
C ARG A 173 6.24 12.76 -6.54
N TYR A 174 6.90 11.67 -6.20
CA TYR A 174 6.77 10.97 -4.92
C TYR A 174 7.78 11.56 -3.93
N LEU A 175 7.28 12.28 -2.94
CA LEU A 175 8.07 13.16 -2.06
C LEU A 175 7.90 12.76 -0.58
N PRO A 176 8.98 12.84 0.23
CA PRO A 176 8.90 12.65 1.68
C PRO A 176 7.90 13.54 2.37
#